data_a3d57c369b7944eb73e62c7f2630ffd6
#
_entry.id   a3d57c369b7944eb73e62c7f2630ffd6
#
_cell.length_a   1.000
_cell.length_b   1.000
_cell.length_c   1.000
_cell.angle_alpha   90.00
_cell.angle_beta   90.00
_cell.angle_gamma   90.00
#
_symmetry.space_group_name_H-M   'P 1'
#
loop_
_entity.id
_entity.type
_entity.pdbx_description
1 polymer ?
#
loop_
_entity_poly.entity_id
_entity_poly.type
_entity_poly.pdbx_seq_one_letter_code
_entity_poly.pdbx_strand_id
1 'polypeptide(L)'
;MTYKITYIGAKWCKACKIIQPQIEDLAKKYGVPVKHIDYDDMEEEEQKDVGKVPTVYLYKNDVQDAKYESNQLVNVTTWLQANVSLSEGDF
;
A
#
# COMPACT_ATOMS: atom_id res chain seq x y z
N MET A 1 7.08 -15.44 -7.76
CA MET A 1 7.37 -14.21 -7.02
C MET A 1 6.19 -13.82 -6.17
N THR A 2 6.46 -13.33 -4.96
CA THR A 2 5.43 -12.87 -4.06
C THR A 2 5.42 -11.35 -3.98
N TYR A 3 4.22 -10.80 -3.94
CA TYR A 3 4.03 -9.36 -3.80
C TYR A 3 3.07 -9.12 -2.67
N LYS A 4 3.27 -8.04 -1.93
CA LYS A 4 2.31 -7.63 -0.92
C LYS A 4 2.36 -6.13 -0.73
N ILE A 5 1.26 -5.60 -0.20
CA ILE A 5 1.11 -4.18 0.09
C ILE A 5 0.90 -4.05 1.59
N THR A 6 1.62 -3.13 2.22
CA THR A 6 1.35 -2.75 3.59
C THR A 6 0.84 -1.32 3.57
N TYR A 7 -0.38 -1.13 4.05
CA TYR A 7 -1.02 0.17 4.09
C TYR A 7 -1.07 0.66 5.54
N ILE A 8 -0.53 1.85 5.78
CA ILE A 8 -0.53 2.46 7.10
C ILE A 8 -1.43 3.69 7.07
N GLY A 9 -2.47 3.65 7.86
CA GLY A 9 -3.44 4.74 7.96
C GLY A 9 -3.81 5.02 9.39
N ALA A 10 -4.72 5.98 9.59
CA ALA A 10 -5.20 6.35 10.91
C ALA A 10 -6.67 6.73 10.82
N LYS A 11 -7.39 6.52 11.93
CA LYS A 11 -8.83 6.81 11.98
C LYS A 11 -9.12 8.30 11.85
N TRP A 12 -8.20 9.13 12.32
CA TRP A 12 -8.34 10.59 12.28
C TRP A 12 -7.89 11.18 10.95
N CYS A 13 -7.41 10.39 10.04
CA CYS A 13 -6.85 10.86 8.77
C CYS A 13 -7.92 10.85 7.68
N LYS A 14 -8.29 12.01 7.19
CA LYS A 14 -9.30 12.14 6.13
C LYS A 14 -8.83 11.53 4.81
N ALA A 15 -7.57 11.77 4.45
CA ALA A 15 -7.00 11.23 3.23
C ALA A 15 -6.98 9.71 3.26
N CYS A 16 -6.77 9.13 4.44
CA CYS A 16 -6.77 7.67 4.59
C CYS A 16 -8.12 7.06 4.22
N LYS A 17 -9.20 7.73 4.59
CA LYS A 17 -10.54 7.25 4.28
C LYS A 17 -10.82 7.23 2.78
N ILE A 18 -10.17 8.12 2.04
CA ILE A 18 -10.30 8.19 0.58
C ILE A 18 -9.39 7.16 -0.09
N ILE A 19 -8.15 7.06 0.39
CA ILE A 19 -7.12 6.23 -0.23
C ILE A 19 -7.31 4.75 0.08
N GLN A 20 -7.72 4.41 1.30
CA GLN A 20 -7.83 3.02 1.73
C GLN A 20 -8.68 2.16 0.78
N PRO A 21 -9.91 2.55 0.43
CA PRO A 21 -10.69 1.72 -0.47
C PRO A 21 -10.07 1.61 -1.86
N GLN A 22 -9.35 2.63 -2.30
CA GLN A 22 -8.67 2.59 -3.59
C GLN A 22 -7.50 1.62 -3.59
N ILE A 23 -6.75 1.57 -2.48
CA ILE A 23 -5.66 0.62 -2.31
C ILE A 23 -6.21 -0.81 -2.27
N GLU A 24 -7.30 -1.01 -1.54
CA GLU A 24 -7.93 -2.33 -1.44
C GLU A 24 -8.44 -2.80 -2.80
N ASP A 25 -9.04 -1.91 -3.58
CA ASP A 25 -9.53 -2.23 -4.92
C ASP A 25 -8.38 -2.59 -5.86
N LEU A 26 -7.29 -1.83 -5.80
CA LEU A 26 -6.11 -2.12 -6.61
C LEU A 26 -5.50 -3.47 -6.25
N ALA A 27 -5.36 -3.73 -4.96
CA ALA A 27 -4.81 -4.99 -4.50
C ALA A 27 -5.66 -6.16 -4.95
N LYS A 28 -6.97 -6.02 -4.85
CA LYS A 28 -7.90 -7.05 -5.29
C LYS A 28 -7.82 -7.28 -6.79
N LYS A 29 -7.71 -6.20 -7.54
CA LYS A 29 -7.60 -6.26 -9.00
C LYS A 29 -6.35 -7.01 -9.45
N TYR A 30 -5.25 -6.80 -8.75
CA TYR A 30 -3.98 -7.44 -9.08
C TYR A 30 -3.72 -8.74 -8.32
N GLY A 31 -4.62 -9.10 -7.42
CA GLY A 31 -4.47 -10.33 -6.63
C GLY A 31 -3.34 -10.27 -5.62
N VAL A 32 -3.07 -9.08 -5.07
CA VAL A 32 -1.99 -8.86 -4.11
C VAL A 32 -2.59 -8.67 -2.72
N PRO A 33 -2.09 -9.38 -1.70
CA PRO A 33 -2.60 -9.18 -0.34
C PRO A 33 -2.22 -7.82 0.23
N VAL A 34 -3.13 -7.27 1.03
CA VAL A 34 -2.90 -6.00 1.73
C VAL A 34 -2.91 -6.24 3.22
N LYS A 35 -1.88 -5.74 3.89
CA LYS A 35 -1.86 -5.70 5.34
C LYS A 35 -2.16 -4.26 5.77
N HIS A 36 -3.19 -4.09 6.58
CA HIS A 36 -3.58 -2.78 7.08
C HIS A 36 -3.03 -2.60 8.49
N ILE A 37 -2.26 -1.55 8.71
CA ILE A 37 -1.70 -1.21 10.02
C ILE A 37 -2.23 0.15 10.42
N ASP A 38 -2.73 0.24 11.66
CA ASP A 38 -3.18 1.51 12.21
C ASP A 38 -1.96 2.23 12.79
N TYR A 39 -1.75 3.46 12.35
CA TYR A 39 -0.63 4.28 12.82
C TYR A 39 -0.60 4.40 14.34
N ASP A 40 -1.77 4.52 14.96
CA ASP A 40 -1.87 4.69 16.41
C ASP A 40 -1.48 3.42 17.18
N ASP A 41 -1.50 2.27 16.52
CA ASP A 41 -1.09 1.00 17.13
C ASP A 41 0.41 0.74 16.96
N MET A 42 1.11 1.59 16.23
CA MET A 42 2.53 1.43 15.99
C MET A 42 3.35 1.99 17.15
N GLU A 43 4.54 1.43 17.31
CA GLU A 43 5.46 1.95 18.31
C GLU A 43 6.05 3.27 17.84
N GLU A 44 6.51 4.08 18.80
CA GLU A 44 6.99 5.43 18.52
C GLU A 44 8.11 5.45 17.48
N GLU A 45 9.02 4.49 17.54
CA GLU A 45 10.10 4.39 16.58
C GLU A 45 9.59 4.09 15.17
N GLU A 46 8.58 3.22 15.06
CA GLU A 46 7.97 2.89 13.79
C GLU A 46 7.21 4.09 13.23
N GLN A 47 6.54 4.83 14.08
CA GLN A 47 5.81 6.03 13.67
C GLN A 47 6.75 7.08 13.07
N LYS A 48 7.95 7.20 13.62
CA LYS A 48 8.95 8.12 13.10
C LYS A 48 9.42 7.73 11.70
N ASP A 49 9.55 6.43 11.46
CA ASP A 49 9.96 5.94 10.14
C ASP A 49 8.89 6.20 9.08
N VAL A 50 7.63 6.10 9.48
CA VAL A 50 6.53 6.35 8.56
C VAL A 50 6.42 7.83 8.22
N GLY A 51 6.56 8.69 9.22
CA GLY A 51 6.54 10.14 9.05
C GLY A 51 5.15 10.72 8.91
N LYS A 52 4.30 10.15 8.07
CA LYS A 52 2.94 10.64 7.88
C LYS A 52 2.04 9.53 7.34
N VAL A 53 0.74 9.77 7.41
CA VAL A 53 -0.27 8.84 6.89
C VAL A 53 -1.10 9.54 5.83
N PRO A 54 -1.65 8.81 4.85
CA PRO A 54 -1.42 7.40 4.62
C PRO A 54 -0.05 7.13 3.97
N THR A 55 0.53 5.99 4.31
CA THR A 55 1.78 5.55 3.70
C THR A 55 1.58 4.12 3.21
N VAL A 56 2.11 3.82 2.04
CA VAL A 56 2.00 2.51 1.42
C VAL A 56 3.39 1.97 1.16
N TYR A 57 3.64 0.77 1.69
CA TYR A 57 4.89 0.04 1.40
C TYR A 57 4.57 -1.08 0.44
N LEU A 58 5.41 -1.20 -0.58
CA LEU A 58 5.26 -2.25 -1.58
C LEU A 58 6.42 -3.22 -1.46
N TYR A 59 6.08 -4.50 -1.35
CA TYR A 59 7.06 -5.56 -1.13
C TYR A 59 7.10 -6.52 -2.30
N LYS A 60 8.31 -6.94 -2.63
CA LYS A 60 8.57 -7.95 -3.64
C LYS A 60 9.46 -9.01 -3.00
N ASN A 61 8.96 -10.25 -2.93
CA ASN A 61 9.69 -11.36 -2.29
C ASN A 61 10.08 -11.04 -0.85
N ASP A 62 9.15 -10.40 -0.11
CA ASP A 62 9.33 -10.02 1.30
C ASP A 62 10.37 -8.93 1.54
N VAL A 63 10.82 -8.27 0.47
CA VAL A 63 11.74 -7.15 0.56
C VAL A 63 11.02 -5.88 0.15
N GLN A 64 11.15 -4.83 0.94
CA GLN A 64 10.54 -3.56 0.62
C GLN A 64 11.15 -3.01 -0.68
N ASP A 65 10.32 -2.81 -1.67
CA ASP A 65 10.76 -2.32 -2.98
C ASP A 65 10.45 -0.85 -3.19
N ALA A 66 9.35 -0.37 -2.60
CA ALA A 66 8.94 1.02 -2.76
C ALA A 66 8.14 1.50 -1.56
N LYS A 67 8.12 2.81 -1.38
CA LYS A 67 7.35 3.47 -0.35
C LYS A 67 6.70 4.71 -0.99
N TYR A 68 5.39 4.81 -0.86
CA TYR A 68 4.66 5.96 -1.39
C TYR A 68 3.77 6.58 -0.32
N GLU A 69 3.58 7.89 -0.43
CA GLU A 69 2.79 8.65 0.52
C GLU A 69 1.46 9.09 -0.10
N SER A 70 0.66 9.81 0.66
CA SER A 70 -0.76 10.05 0.38
C SER A 70 -1.11 10.52 -1.04
N ASN A 71 -0.26 11.30 -1.68
CA ASN A 71 -0.55 11.85 -3.00
C ASN A 71 -0.07 11.00 -4.15
N GLN A 72 0.40 9.79 -3.85
CA GLN A 72 1.14 8.99 -4.82
C GLN A 72 0.44 7.70 -5.23
N LEU A 73 -0.88 7.71 -5.18
CA LEU A 73 -1.66 6.54 -5.57
C LEU A 73 -1.35 6.10 -7.01
N VAL A 74 -1.12 7.06 -7.89
CA VAL A 74 -0.77 6.76 -9.27
C VAL A 74 0.56 6.00 -9.35
N ASN A 75 1.49 6.28 -8.45
CA ASN A 75 2.75 5.57 -8.39
C ASN A 75 2.57 4.13 -7.94
N VAL A 76 1.62 3.89 -7.01
CA VAL A 76 1.27 2.53 -6.59
C VAL A 76 0.73 1.75 -7.78
N THR A 77 -0.18 2.36 -8.52
CA THR A 77 -0.76 1.74 -9.72
C THR A 77 0.32 1.40 -10.73
N THR A 78 1.23 2.33 -10.99
CA THR A 78 2.34 2.14 -11.92
C THR A 78 3.24 0.99 -11.48
N TRP A 79 3.55 0.93 -10.19
CA TRP A 79 4.37 -0.15 -9.65
C TRP A 79 3.70 -1.50 -9.84
N LEU A 80 2.40 -1.57 -9.58
CA LEU A 80 1.64 -2.81 -9.77
C LEU A 80 1.63 -3.22 -11.24
N GLN A 81 1.42 -2.28 -12.14
CA GLN A 81 1.43 -2.56 -13.57
C GLN A 81 2.78 -3.05 -14.06
N ALA A 82 3.86 -2.53 -13.50
CA ALA A 82 5.21 -2.88 -13.90
C ALA A 82 5.66 -4.23 -13.34
N ASN A 83 5.18 -4.61 -12.16
CA ASN A 83 5.67 -5.79 -11.45
C ASN A 83 4.67 -6.94 -11.40
N VAL A 84 3.38 -6.65 -11.42
CA VAL A 84 2.33 -7.66 -11.24
C VAL A 84 1.43 -7.68 -12.46
N SER A 85 1.26 -8.85 -13.05
CA SER A 85 0.31 -9.00 -14.16
C SER A 85 -1.11 -9.08 -13.61
N LEU A 86 -2.05 -8.47 -14.33
CA LEU A 86 -3.46 -8.63 -13.99
C LEU A 86 -3.86 -10.08 -14.20
N SER A 87 -4.56 -10.66 -13.23
CA SER A 87 -4.96 -12.04 -13.32
C SER A 87 -5.93 -12.29 -14.48
N GLU A 88 -6.74 -11.31 -14.80
CA GLU A 88 -7.67 -11.41 -15.93
C GLU A 88 -7.08 -10.87 -17.22
N GLY A 89 -5.85 -10.40 -17.18
CA GLY A 89 -5.22 -9.79 -18.34
C GLY A 89 -4.46 -10.73 -19.22
N ASP A 90 -4.47 -12.00 -18.90
CA ASP A 90 -3.70 -12.99 -19.64
C ASP A 90 -4.53 -13.76 -20.64
N PHE A 91 -5.42 -13.06 -21.23
CA PHE A 91 -6.19 -13.66 -22.33
C PHE A 91 -5.92 -12.95 -23.63
#